data_dd3e7a8acde074a58b07dc76f8861e52
#
_entry.id   dd3e7a8acde074a58b07dc76f8861e52
#
_cell.length_a   1.000
_cell.length_b   1.000
_cell.length_c   1.000
_cell.angle_alpha   90.00
_cell.angle_beta   90.00
_cell.angle_gamma   90.00
#
_symmetry.space_group_name_H-M   'P 1'
#
loop_
_entity.id
_entity.type
_entity.pdbx_description
1 polymer ?
#
loop_
_entity_poly.entity_id
_entity_poly.type
_entity_poly.pdbx_seq_one_letter_code
_entity_poly.pdbx_strand_id
1 'polypeptide(L)'
;MAKILIVDDSKTSRRFLKDMLASAGHEVVAEALNGQEGIDKYFEYMPDLVTMDITMPGKDGITALTEIIERDSKAKIIMVTAAGQKSNMIEALKRGASDFIQKPFEANIIIDVIKKVLEE
;
A
#
# COMPACT_ATOMS: atom_id res chain seq x y z
N MET A 1 -3.43 -15.47 6.65
CA MET A 1 -2.24 -15.13 5.84
C MET A 1 -2.67 -14.47 4.53
N ALA A 2 -2.09 -13.35 4.20
CA ALA A 2 -2.43 -12.62 2.98
C ALA A 2 -1.19 -12.45 2.10
N LYS A 3 -1.43 -12.32 0.79
CA LYS A 3 -0.38 -11.99 -0.18
C LYS A 3 -0.38 -10.48 -0.38
N ILE A 4 0.74 -9.85 -0.08
CA ILE A 4 0.85 -8.39 -0.02
C ILE A 4 1.90 -7.88 -1.02
N LEU A 5 1.53 -6.83 -1.74
CA LEU A 5 2.45 -6.07 -2.59
C LEU A 5 2.83 -4.79 -1.84
N ILE A 6 4.12 -4.52 -1.73
CA ILE A 6 4.63 -3.29 -1.13
C ILE A 6 5.11 -2.35 -2.24
N VAL A 7 4.57 -1.13 -2.28
CA VAL A 7 4.97 -0.10 -3.25
C VAL A 7 5.54 1.09 -2.48
N ASP A 8 6.86 1.26 -2.54
CA ASP A 8 7.58 2.30 -1.80
C ASP A 8 8.95 2.45 -2.45
N ASP A 9 9.40 3.67 -2.70
CA ASP A 9 10.70 3.91 -3.33
C ASP A 9 11.87 3.78 -2.34
N SER A 10 11.61 3.72 -1.04
CA SER A 10 12.63 3.59 -0.01
C SER A 10 12.92 2.12 0.30
N LYS A 11 14.14 1.69 0.01
CA LYS A 11 14.58 0.32 0.32
C LYS A 11 14.46 0.02 1.81
N THR A 12 14.81 0.97 2.66
CA THR A 12 14.72 0.81 4.11
C THR A 12 13.29 0.62 4.56
N SER A 13 12.36 1.42 4.04
CA SER A 13 10.93 1.29 4.37
C SER A 13 10.38 -0.05 3.90
N ARG A 14 10.73 -0.48 2.68
CA ARG A 14 10.26 -1.77 2.18
C ARG A 14 10.77 -2.92 3.05
N ARG A 15 12.02 -2.87 3.46
CA ARG A 15 12.59 -3.92 4.31
C ARG A 15 11.90 -3.98 5.66
N PHE A 16 11.67 -2.82 6.27
CA PHE A 16 10.97 -2.74 7.55
C PHE A 16 9.56 -3.33 7.45
N LEU A 17 8.81 -2.94 6.42
CA LEU A 17 7.48 -3.47 6.18
C LEU A 17 7.51 -4.97 5.92
N LYS A 18 8.45 -5.42 5.10
CA LYS A 18 8.56 -6.83 4.74
C LYS A 18 8.81 -7.70 5.98
N ASP A 19 9.74 -7.28 6.84
CA ASP A 19 10.05 -8.02 8.05
C ASP A 19 8.85 -8.05 9.00
N MET A 20 8.17 -6.93 9.15
CA MET A 20 7.01 -6.78 10.00
C MET A 20 5.85 -7.65 9.54
N LEU A 21 5.56 -7.64 8.23
CA LEU A 21 4.47 -8.41 7.66
C LEU A 21 4.76 -9.91 7.72
N ALA A 22 6.00 -10.31 7.48
CA ALA A 22 6.41 -11.70 7.61
C ALA A 22 6.22 -12.20 9.05
N SER A 23 6.57 -11.38 10.03
CA SER A 23 6.38 -11.72 11.45
C SER A 23 4.90 -11.91 11.80
N ALA A 24 4.01 -11.23 11.09
CA ALA A 24 2.57 -11.37 11.30
C ALA A 24 1.93 -12.50 10.49
N GLY A 25 2.75 -13.28 9.77
CA GLY A 25 2.27 -14.41 9.00
C GLY A 25 1.79 -14.08 7.58
N HIS A 26 2.07 -12.88 7.09
CA HIS A 26 1.73 -12.50 5.71
C HIS A 26 2.90 -12.77 4.77
N GLU A 27 2.59 -12.96 3.50
CA GLU A 27 3.58 -13.16 2.46
C GLU A 27 3.71 -11.91 1.60
N VAL A 28 4.93 -11.35 1.49
CA VAL A 28 5.20 -10.27 0.56
C VAL A 28 5.54 -10.88 -0.79
N VAL A 29 4.60 -10.83 -1.73
CA VAL A 29 4.76 -11.49 -3.03
C VAL A 29 5.58 -10.66 -4.01
N ALA A 30 5.64 -9.35 -3.83
CA ALA A 30 6.40 -8.48 -4.71
C ALA A 30 6.64 -7.12 -4.03
N GLU A 31 7.64 -6.41 -4.54
CA GLU A 31 7.96 -5.05 -4.14
C GLU A 31 8.08 -4.19 -5.39
N ALA A 32 7.59 -2.96 -5.32
CA ALA A 32 7.64 -2.01 -6.42
C ALA A 32 8.24 -0.70 -5.94
N LEU A 33 8.95 0.00 -6.82
CA LEU A 33 9.72 1.20 -6.49
C LEU A 33 9.01 2.50 -6.86
N ASN A 34 7.93 2.40 -7.64
CA ASN A 34 7.19 3.58 -8.10
C ASN A 34 5.78 3.16 -8.49
N GLY A 35 4.95 4.14 -8.84
CA GLY A 35 3.55 3.88 -9.15
C GLY A 35 3.34 2.98 -10.36
N GLN A 36 4.14 3.15 -11.42
CA GLN A 36 3.98 2.31 -12.61
C GLN A 36 4.33 0.85 -12.32
N GLU A 37 5.44 0.61 -11.62
CA GLU A 37 5.77 -0.75 -11.18
C GLU A 37 4.70 -1.33 -10.28
N GLY A 38 4.11 -0.50 -9.41
CA GLY A 38 3.03 -0.92 -8.53
C GLY A 38 1.82 -1.41 -9.30
N ILE A 39 1.41 -0.67 -10.33
CA ILE A 39 0.31 -1.06 -11.20
C ILE A 39 0.63 -2.37 -11.91
N ASP A 40 1.80 -2.45 -12.53
CA ASP A 40 2.20 -3.62 -13.31
C ASP A 40 2.25 -4.87 -12.42
N LYS A 41 2.83 -4.75 -11.24
CA LYS A 41 2.95 -5.90 -10.32
C LYS A 41 1.62 -6.25 -9.69
N TYR A 42 0.73 -5.27 -9.48
CA TYR A 42 -0.61 -5.58 -8.99
C TYR A 42 -1.32 -6.57 -9.93
N PHE A 43 -1.31 -6.29 -11.22
CA PHE A 43 -2.01 -7.14 -12.19
C PHE A 43 -1.24 -8.41 -12.53
N GLU A 44 0.06 -8.43 -12.30
CA GLU A 44 0.87 -9.64 -12.45
C GLU A 44 0.64 -10.63 -11.31
N TYR A 45 0.65 -10.15 -10.07
CA TYR A 45 0.59 -11.01 -8.89
C TYR A 45 -0.80 -11.11 -8.27
N MET A 46 -1.69 -10.19 -8.58
CA MET A 46 -3.04 -10.13 -8.00
C MET A 46 -3.01 -10.35 -6.49
N PRO A 47 -2.33 -9.47 -5.74
CA PRO A 47 -2.21 -9.62 -4.29
C PRO A 47 -3.55 -9.42 -3.59
N ASP A 48 -3.64 -9.90 -2.35
CA ASP A 48 -4.83 -9.68 -1.52
C ASP A 48 -4.89 -8.24 -1.02
N LEU A 49 -3.73 -7.58 -0.90
CA LEU A 49 -3.64 -6.23 -0.35
C LEU A 49 -2.37 -5.55 -0.84
N VAL A 50 -2.44 -4.23 -0.99
CA VAL A 50 -1.30 -3.39 -1.37
C VAL A 50 -1.04 -2.36 -0.28
N THR A 51 0.22 -2.14 0.09
CA THR A 51 0.63 -0.95 0.81
C THR A 51 1.30 -0.02 -0.19
N MET A 52 0.81 1.20 -0.32
CA MET A 52 1.22 2.14 -1.36
C MET A 52 1.65 3.47 -0.75
N ASP A 53 2.92 3.82 -0.92
CA ASP A 53 3.39 5.15 -0.54
C ASP A 53 2.79 6.19 -1.47
N ILE A 54 2.50 7.37 -0.95
CA ILE A 54 1.92 8.45 -1.76
C ILE A 54 3.00 9.14 -2.59
N THR A 55 4.10 9.53 -1.95
CA THR A 55 5.17 10.30 -2.60
C THR A 55 6.25 9.39 -3.15
N MET A 56 6.32 9.31 -4.48
CA MET A 56 7.32 8.50 -5.19
C MET A 56 7.73 9.23 -6.46
N PRO A 57 8.95 8.98 -6.98
CA PRO A 57 9.35 9.60 -8.25
C PRO A 57 8.50 9.07 -9.41
N GLY A 58 8.29 9.92 -10.40
CA GLY A 58 7.46 9.57 -11.54
C GLY A 58 5.99 9.50 -11.17
N LYS A 59 5.34 8.38 -11.46
CA LYS A 59 3.92 8.20 -11.13
C LYS A 59 3.77 8.01 -9.61
N ASP A 60 3.03 8.92 -8.96
CA ASP A 60 2.85 8.86 -7.51
C ASP A 60 1.79 7.83 -7.10
N GLY A 61 1.65 7.66 -5.77
CA GLY A 61 0.77 6.63 -5.22
C GLY A 61 -0.70 6.88 -5.47
N ILE A 62 -1.14 8.14 -5.51
CA ILE A 62 -2.57 8.45 -5.76
C ILE A 62 -2.92 8.16 -7.22
N THR A 63 -2.04 8.48 -8.15
CA THR A 63 -2.23 8.16 -9.56
C THR A 63 -2.29 6.64 -9.75
N ALA A 64 -1.37 5.91 -9.11
CA ALA A 64 -1.36 4.45 -9.19
C ALA A 64 -2.62 3.84 -8.58
N LEU A 65 -3.04 4.32 -7.42
CA LEU A 65 -4.29 3.91 -6.77
C LEU A 65 -5.47 4.08 -7.73
N THR A 66 -5.57 5.25 -8.34
CA THR A 66 -6.68 5.57 -9.24
C THR A 66 -6.73 4.59 -10.42
N GLU A 67 -5.58 4.32 -11.04
CA GLU A 67 -5.52 3.40 -12.17
C GLU A 67 -5.86 1.96 -11.76
N ILE A 68 -5.38 1.52 -10.60
CA ILE A 68 -5.70 0.17 -10.12
C ILE A 68 -7.19 0.03 -9.85
N ILE A 69 -7.79 1.00 -9.16
CA ILE A 69 -9.21 0.96 -8.80
C ILE A 69 -10.09 1.03 -10.05
N GLU A 70 -9.70 1.80 -11.07
CA GLU A 70 -10.45 1.86 -12.33
C GLU A 70 -10.51 0.49 -13.02
N ARG A 71 -9.47 -0.31 -12.91
CA ARG A 71 -9.37 -1.62 -13.55
C ARG A 71 -9.81 -2.76 -12.65
N ASP A 72 -9.74 -2.57 -11.33
CA ASP A 72 -10.17 -3.56 -10.34
C ASP A 72 -10.74 -2.81 -9.13
N SER A 73 -12.03 -2.59 -9.14
CA SER A 73 -12.73 -1.82 -8.09
C SER A 73 -12.71 -2.52 -6.73
N LYS A 74 -12.33 -3.78 -6.68
CA LYS A 74 -12.27 -4.55 -5.43
C LYS A 74 -10.87 -4.57 -4.82
N ALA A 75 -9.90 -3.91 -5.45
CA ALA A 75 -8.53 -3.86 -4.94
C ALA A 75 -8.49 -3.26 -3.54
N LYS A 76 -7.75 -3.88 -2.64
CA LYS A 76 -7.58 -3.39 -1.27
C LYS A 76 -6.22 -2.72 -1.18
N ILE A 77 -6.22 -1.40 -1.00
CA ILE A 77 -5.02 -0.59 -1.01
C ILE A 77 -4.99 0.28 0.24
N ILE A 78 -3.94 0.12 1.04
CA ILE A 78 -3.68 0.95 2.20
C ILE A 78 -2.61 1.96 1.79
N MET A 79 -2.92 3.26 1.90
CA MET A 79 -1.95 4.30 1.59
C MET A 79 -1.03 4.51 2.78
N VAL A 80 0.25 4.74 2.51
CA VAL A 80 1.24 5.06 3.54
C VAL A 80 1.73 6.46 3.25
N THR A 81 1.63 7.37 4.22
CA THR A 81 1.85 8.78 3.99
C THR A 81 2.76 9.38 5.05
N ALA A 82 3.51 10.41 4.68
CA ALA A 82 4.31 11.19 5.61
C ALA A 82 3.43 12.17 6.37
N ALA A 83 3.90 12.65 7.52
CA ALA A 83 3.22 13.67 8.28
C ALA A 83 3.01 14.93 7.41
N GLY A 84 1.88 15.60 7.60
CA GLY A 84 1.58 16.83 6.87
C GLY A 84 0.92 16.65 5.52
N GLN A 85 0.56 15.42 5.15
CA GLN A 85 -0.09 15.13 3.86
C GLN A 85 -1.58 14.81 4.00
N LYS A 86 -2.26 15.49 4.91
CA LYS A 86 -3.67 15.22 5.20
C LYS A 86 -4.57 15.35 3.97
N SER A 87 -4.34 16.36 3.14
CA SER A 87 -5.14 16.56 1.92
C SER A 87 -4.98 15.40 0.96
N ASN A 88 -3.76 14.84 0.86
CA ASN A 88 -3.51 13.68 0.01
C ASN A 88 -4.22 12.43 0.53
N MET A 89 -4.30 12.28 1.86
CA MET A 89 -5.03 11.16 2.48
C MET A 89 -6.52 11.23 2.15
N ILE A 90 -7.11 12.42 2.26
CA ILE A 90 -8.52 12.63 1.94
C ILE A 90 -8.78 12.31 0.46
N GLU A 91 -7.92 12.80 -0.42
CA GLU A 91 -8.05 12.54 -1.86
C GLU A 91 -7.95 11.03 -2.16
N ALA A 92 -7.01 10.34 -1.52
CA ALA A 92 -6.84 8.90 -1.72
C ALA A 92 -8.09 8.12 -1.28
N LEU A 93 -8.67 8.47 -0.15
CA LEU A 93 -9.90 7.83 0.33
C LEU A 93 -11.05 8.04 -0.64
N LYS A 94 -11.19 9.26 -1.19
CA LYS A 94 -12.21 9.57 -2.18
C LYS A 94 -12.03 8.75 -3.46
N ARG A 95 -10.80 8.38 -3.79
CA ARG A 95 -10.49 7.62 -5.00
C ARG A 95 -10.52 6.11 -4.79
N GLY A 96 -10.86 5.66 -3.59
CA GLY A 96 -11.08 4.24 -3.34
C GLY A 96 -10.05 3.53 -2.48
N ALA A 97 -9.13 4.26 -1.83
CA ALA A 97 -8.22 3.65 -0.89
C ALA A 97 -9.02 3.02 0.27
N SER A 98 -8.60 1.85 0.71
CA SER A 98 -9.28 1.15 1.81
C SER A 98 -9.03 1.79 3.16
N ASP A 99 -7.81 2.31 3.35
CA ASP A 99 -7.41 2.98 4.60
C ASP A 99 -6.08 3.67 4.35
N PHE A 100 -5.54 4.31 5.37
CA PHE A 100 -4.24 4.95 5.31
C PHE A 100 -3.51 4.81 6.65
N ILE A 101 -2.18 4.92 6.60
CA ILE A 101 -1.32 4.89 7.79
C ILE A 101 -0.31 6.02 7.63
N GLN A 102 -0.08 6.77 8.70
CA GLN A 102 0.87 7.88 8.70
C GLN A 102 2.21 7.45 9.26
N LYS A 103 3.30 7.78 8.56
CA LYS A 103 4.67 7.54 9.04
C LYS A 103 5.06 8.60 10.08
N PRO A 104 5.86 8.27 11.08
CA PRO A 104 6.28 6.92 11.45
C PRO A 104 5.16 6.15 12.14
N PHE A 105 5.15 4.83 12.00
CA PHE A 105 4.12 4.00 12.64
C PHE A 105 4.77 2.79 13.32
N GLU A 106 4.08 2.26 14.32
CA GLU A 106 4.49 1.04 15.01
C GLU A 106 3.92 -0.18 14.30
N ALA A 107 4.59 -1.33 14.49
CA ALA A 107 4.20 -2.58 13.85
C ALA A 107 2.73 -2.95 14.13
N ASN A 108 2.29 -2.80 15.38
CA ASN A 108 0.92 -3.15 15.76
C ASN A 108 -0.13 -2.32 15.02
N ILE A 109 0.18 -1.07 14.69
CA ILE A 109 -0.75 -0.18 13.98
C ILE A 109 -1.02 -0.72 12.58
N ILE A 110 0.05 -0.99 11.80
CA ILE A 110 -0.15 -1.47 10.43
C ILE A 110 -0.75 -2.88 10.40
N ILE A 111 -0.37 -3.74 11.33
CA ILE A 111 -0.92 -5.10 11.39
C ILE A 111 -2.42 -5.05 11.67
N ASP A 112 -2.86 -4.18 12.59
CA ASP A 112 -4.28 -4.03 12.91
C ASP A 112 -5.07 -3.46 11.74
N VAL A 113 -4.53 -2.46 11.04
CA VAL A 113 -5.19 -1.88 9.87
C VAL A 113 -5.31 -2.92 8.75
N ILE A 114 -4.26 -3.70 8.50
CA ILE A 114 -4.28 -4.75 7.49
C ILE A 114 -5.36 -5.78 7.82
N LYS A 115 -5.43 -6.22 9.07
CA LYS A 115 -6.44 -7.18 9.51
C LYS A 115 -7.84 -6.64 9.25
N LYS A 116 -8.09 -5.40 9.64
CA LYS A 116 -9.37 -4.74 9.44
C LYS A 116 -9.76 -4.69 7.96
N VAL A 117 -8.82 -4.27 7.10
CA VAL A 117 -9.08 -4.15 5.67
C VAL A 117 -9.34 -5.51 5.03
N LEU A 118 -8.60 -6.53 5.43
CA LEU A 118 -8.79 -7.88 4.90
C LEU A 118 -10.13 -8.50 5.30
N GLU A 119 -10.71 -8.07 6.39
CA GLU A 119 -11.99 -8.56 6.87
C GLU A 119 -13.20 -7.85 6.23
N GLU A 120 -12.97 -6.78 5.48
CA GLU A 120 -14.03 -6.03 4.80
C GLU A 120 -14.60 -6.78 3.58
#